data_e02a777d1054f869122ba9043becdf42
#
_entry.id   e02a777d1054f869122ba9043becdf42
#
_cell.length_a   1.000
_cell.length_b   1.000
_cell.length_c   1.000
_cell.angle_alpha   90.00
_cell.angle_beta   90.00
_cell.angle_gamma   90.00
#
_symmetry.space_group_name_H-M   'P 1'
#
loop_
_entity.id
_entity.type
_entity.pdbx_description
1 polymer ?
#
loop_
_entity_poly.entity_id
_entity_poly.type
_entity_poly.pdbx_seq_one_letter_code
_entity_poly.pdbx_strand_id
1 'polypeptide(L)'
;LIEDLARSLGSTQRGRVACATLADRFHLVMVDEFQDTDPLQWEILASAFHGRSDLWLIGDPKQSIYAFRGADIHAYLAATRQVDHTYELTTNWRSDQGIVDGVDQLFRHTHLGAEGIEFTTVSARHAHRRLQSTDPHGYDWSHSVQIRCITASDGSRLSSGRAEDLIAKDVGAQITAMLDGRSQWQPEKGQPSRPLQAGDIAVLVTARRRGTKIQNELRKIGQPAVFTGSTSVWSSPAATDFLDLLSALDDPDPTVIS
;
A
#
# COMPACT_ATOMS: atom_id res chain seq x y z
N LEU A 1 5.00 18.27 -21.51
CA LEU A 1 5.36 19.21 -20.44
C LEU A 1 6.55 18.73 -19.60
N ILE A 2 6.51 17.49 -19.03
CA ILE A 2 7.62 16.92 -18.22
C ILE A 2 8.86 16.72 -19.11
N GLU A 3 8.70 16.13 -20.29
CA GLU A 3 9.77 15.97 -21.28
C GLU A 3 10.42 17.28 -21.70
N ASP A 4 9.60 18.32 -21.91
CA ASP A 4 10.10 19.64 -22.30
C ASP A 4 10.87 20.30 -21.16
N LEU A 5 10.41 20.07 -19.92
CA LEU A 5 11.11 20.53 -18.73
C LEU A 5 12.46 19.83 -18.58
N ALA A 6 12.51 18.49 -18.65
CA ALA A 6 13.74 17.71 -18.57
C ALA A 6 14.77 18.19 -19.61
N ARG A 7 14.34 18.28 -20.88
CA ARG A 7 15.18 18.78 -21.98
C ARG A 7 15.64 20.21 -21.74
N SER A 8 14.77 21.09 -21.26
CA SER A 8 15.11 22.50 -21.03
C SER A 8 16.15 22.65 -19.92
N LEU A 9 15.99 21.93 -18.82
CA LEU A 9 16.92 22.00 -17.68
C LEU A 9 18.31 21.46 -18.05
N GLY A 10 18.37 20.34 -18.80
CA GLY A 10 19.64 19.72 -19.18
C GLY A 10 20.42 20.45 -20.28
N SER A 11 19.76 21.09 -21.24
CA SER A 11 20.40 21.55 -22.46
C SER A 11 20.49 23.05 -22.66
N THR A 12 19.63 23.86 -22.04
CA THR A 12 19.57 25.30 -22.30
C THR A 12 20.35 26.16 -21.27
N GLN A 13 20.78 27.33 -21.69
CA GLN A 13 21.41 28.30 -20.76
C GLN A 13 20.45 28.74 -19.65
N ARG A 14 19.16 28.93 -20.00
CA ARG A 14 18.11 29.27 -19.00
C ARG A 14 17.88 28.12 -18.02
N GLY A 15 17.92 26.90 -18.51
CA GLY A 15 17.81 25.71 -17.65
C GLY A 15 18.96 25.63 -16.64
N ARG A 16 20.21 25.86 -17.08
CA ARG A 16 21.37 25.88 -16.17
C ARG A 16 21.26 26.95 -15.08
N VAL A 17 20.76 28.15 -15.43
CA VAL A 17 20.51 29.22 -14.45
C VAL A 17 19.40 28.80 -13.48
N ALA A 18 18.32 28.20 -13.97
CA ALA A 18 17.24 27.72 -13.13
C ALA A 18 17.71 26.62 -12.15
N CYS A 19 18.53 25.64 -12.61
CA CYS A 19 19.12 24.61 -11.76
C CYS A 19 20.02 25.23 -10.67
N ALA A 20 20.88 26.21 -11.01
CA ALA A 20 21.71 26.90 -10.03
C ALA A 20 20.85 27.64 -8.98
N THR A 21 19.82 28.37 -9.42
CA THR A 21 18.90 29.06 -8.51
C THR A 21 18.16 28.08 -7.58
N LEU A 22 17.75 26.89 -8.08
CA LEU A 22 17.12 25.88 -7.25
C LEU A 22 18.10 25.31 -6.23
N ALA A 23 19.33 24.99 -6.63
CA ALA A 23 20.36 24.49 -5.74
C ALA A 23 20.74 25.50 -4.65
N ASP A 24 20.85 26.77 -5.00
CA ASP A 24 21.10 27.86 -4.03
C ASP A 24 19.95 28.00 -3.01
N ARG A 25 18.73 27.68 -3.42
CA ARG A 25 17.56 27.73 -2.55
C ARG A 25 17.38 26.48 -1.69
N PHE A 26 17.74 25.32 -2.22
CA PHE A 26 17.53 24.02 -1.57
C PHE A 26 18.88 23.30 -1.39
N HIS A 27 19.52 23.52 -0.25
CA HIS A 27 20.78 22.86 0.08
C HIS A 27 20.65 21.38 0.36
N LEU A 28 19.48 20.96 0.86
CA LEU A 28 19.11 19.56 1.10
C LEU A 28 17.82 19.24 0.34
N VAL A 29 17.84 18.19 -0.45
CA VAL A 29 16.68 17.66 -1.19
C VAL A 29 16.51 16.20 -0.85
N MET A 30 15.32 15.82 -0.38
CA MET A 30 14.98 14.45 -0.04
C MET A 30 13.87 13.97 -0.97
N VAL A 31 14.11 12.86 -1.66
CA VAL A 31 13.11 12.21 -2.55
C VAL A 31 12.67 10.92 -1.89
N ASP A 32 11.45 10.89 -1.40
CA ASP A 32 10.85 9.69 -0.78
C ASP A 32 10.19 8.80 -1.84
N GLU A 33 10.06 7.51 -1.54
CA GLU A 33 9.53 6.49 -2.46
C GLU A 33 10.22 6.51 -3.84
N PHE A 34 11.54 6.69 -3.83
CA PHE A 34 12.31 6.90 -5.06
C PHE A 34 12.21 5.73 -6.05
N GLN A 35 11.88 4.50 -5.61
CA GLN A 35 11.64 3.35 -6.50
C GLN A 35 10.43 3.54 -7.43
N ASP A 36 9.55 4.51 -7.15
CA ASP A 36 8.39 4.83 -7.97
C ASP A 36 8.64 5.97 -8.96
N THR A 37 9.86 6.49 -8.99
CA THR A 37 10.29 7.59 -9.87
C THR A 37 10.46 7.10 -11.30
N ASP A 38 9.92 7.85 -12.27
CA ASP A 38 10.15 7.59 -13.68
C ASP A 38 11.49 8.21 -14.17
N PRO A 39 12.05 7.74 -15.31
CA PRO A 39 13.33 8.23 -15.82
C PRO A 39 13.39 9.74 -16.06
N LEU A 40 12.30 10.37 -16.50
CA LEU A 40 12.26 11.82 -16.75
C LEU A 40 12.26 12.61 -15.44
N GLN A 41 11.54 12.12 -14.44
CA GLN A 41 11.58 12.72 -13.09
C GLN A 41 12.99 12.65 -12.51
N TRP A 42 13.68 11.52 -12.66
CA TRP A 42 15.08 11.41 -12.26
C TRP A 42 15.98 12.36 -13.03
N GLU A 43 15.84 12.48 -14.35
CA GLU A 43 16.60 13.41 -15.18
C GLU A 43 16.45 14.86 -14.69
N ILE A 44 15.23 15.27 -14.35
CA ILE A 44 14.93 16.60 -13.79
C ILE A 44 15.64 16.80 -12.45
N LEU A 45 15.48 15.85 -11.52
CA LEU A 45 16.09 15.92 -10.19
C LEU A 45 17.61 15.93 -10.26
N ALA A 46 18.19 15.06 -11.06
CA ALA A 46 19.63 14.98 -11.25
C ALA A 46 20.18 16.28 -11.90
N SER A 47 19.54 16.80 -12.92
CA SER A 47 19.93 18.06 -13.57
C SER A 47 19.89 19.24 -12.61
N ALA A 48 18.91 19.29 -11.72
CA ALA A 48 18.74 20.38 -10.79
C ALA A 48 19.69 20.28 -9.57
N PHE A 49 19.87 19.10 -8.99
CA PHE A 49 20.43 18.96 -7.64
C PHE A 49 21.67 18.08 -7.54
N HIS A 50 21.86 17.08 -8.43
CA HIS A 50 23.01 16.18 -8.33
C HIS A 50 24.32 16.96 -8.48
N GLY A 51 25.23 16.76 -7.52
CA GLY A 51 26.52 17.49 -7.47
C GLY A 51 26.42 18.98 -7.11
N ARG A 52 25.22 19.46 -6.69
CA ARG A 52 25.02 20.87 -6.28
C ARG A 52 24.38 20.99 -4.90
N SER A 53 23.53 20.08 -4.53
CA SER A 53 22.84 20.01 -3.23
C SER A 53 23.07 18.65 -2.60
N ASP A 54 22.87 18.54 -1.31
CA ASP A 54 22.78 17.25 -0.62
C ASP A 54 21.50 16.53 -1.06
N LEU A 55 21.63 15.59 -1.98
CA LEU A 55 20.50 14.85 -2.56
C LEU A 55 20.37 13.47 -1.92
N TRP A 56 19.28 13.26 -1.22
CA TRP A 56 18.95 12.00 -0.55
C TRP A 56 17.83 11.28 -1.30
N LEU A 57 18.13 10.08 -1.78
CA LEU A 57 17.17 9.19 -2.43
C LEU A 57 16.75 8.13 -1.43
N ILE A 58 15.49 8.17 -1.01
CA ILE A 58 14.93 7.27 0.00
C ILE A 58 13.96 6.34 -0.73
N GLY A 59 14.21 5.03 -0.65
CA GLY A 59 13.36 4.06 -1.34
C GLY A 59 13.74 2.62 -1.04
N ASP A 60 12.85 1.72 -1.39
CA ASP A 60 13.04 0.29 -1.30
C ASP A 60 12.74 -0.35 -2.66
N PRO A 61 13.75 -0.81 -3.40
CA PRO A 61 13.54 -1.39 -4.73
C PRO A 61 12.62 -2.61 -4.73
N LYS A 62 12.50 -3.31 -3.59
CA LYS A 62 11.57 -4.44 -3.42
C LYS A 62 10.09 -4.00 -3.46
N GLN A 63 9.81 -2.71 -3.21
CA GLN A 63 8.46 -2.13 -3.23
C GLN A 63 8.09 -1.50 -4.57
N SER A 64 8.93 -1.62 -5.60
CA SER A 64 8.64 -1.09 -6.94
C SER A 64 7.55 -1.91 -7.63
N ILE A 65 6.29 -1.51 -7.44
CA ILE A 65 5.10 -2.17 -7.99
C ILE A 65 4.33 -1.29 -8.98
N TYR A 66 4.81 -0.08 -9.28
CA TYR A 66 4.14 0.91 -10.12
C TYR A 66 4.72 1.04 -11.55
N ALA A 67 5.33 -0.03 -12.09
CA ALA A 67 5.82 -0.03 -13.47
C ALA A 67 4.74 0.36 -14.49
N PHE A 68 3.47 0.02 -14.25
CA PHE A 68 2.33 0.41 -15.08
C PHE A 68 2.01 1.93 -15.04
N ARG A 69 2.63 2.69 -14.13
CA ARG A 69 2.56 4.16 -14.04
C ARG A 69 3.80 4.86 -14.56
N GLY A 70 4.75 4.13 -15.15
CA GLY A 70 5.99 4.68 -15.68
C GLY A 70 7.17 4.59 -14.71
N ALA A 71 6.99 4.08 -13.48
CA ALA A 71 8.11 3.78 -12.59
C ALA A 71 9.04 2.78 -13.26
N ASP A 72 10.33 3.07 -13.24
CA ASP A 72 11.35 2.23 -13.85
C ASP A 72 12.43 1.85 -12.82
N ILE A 73 12.42 0.59 -12.44
CA ILE A 73 13.41 0.04 -11.52
C ILE A 73 14.84 0.19 -12.03
N HIS A 74 15.05 0.22 -13.35
CA HIS A 74 16.36 0.45 -13.93
C HIS A 74 16.83 1.89 -13.72
N ALA A 75 15.92 2.89 -13.69
CA ALA A 75 16.25 4.25 -13.33
C ALA A 75 16.70 4.33 -11.86
N TYR A 76 16.02 3.64 -10.94
CA TYR A 76 16.44 3.50 -9.55
C TYR A 76 17.86 2.89 -9.47
N LEU A 77 18.09 1.73 -10.09
CA LEU A 77 19.38 1.06 -10.07
C LEU A 77 20.50 1.87 -10.75
N ALA A 78 20.18 2.66 -11.76
CA ALA A 78 21.14 3.57 -12.39
C ALA A 78 21.50 4.74 -11.47
N ALA A 79 20.52 5.31 -10.77
CA ALA A 79 20.76 6.38 -9.81
C ALA A 79 21.59 5.90 -8.61
N THR A 80 21.32 4.71 -8.06
CA THR A 80 22.10 4.15 -6.94
C THR A 80 23.57 3.89 -7.27
N ARG A 81 23.95 3.78 -8.54
CA ARG A 81 25.35 3.70 -8.97
C ARG A 81 26.07 5.06 -8.99
N GLN A 82 25.35 6.15 -8.86
CA GLN A 82 25.87 7.50 -8.93
C GLN A 82 25.91 8.20 -7.55
N VAL A 83 25.44 7.53 -6.50
CA VAL A 83 25.49 8.09 -5.14
C VAL A 83 26.83 7.83 -4.49
N ASP A 84 27.29 8.79 -3.70
CA ASP A 84 28.57 8.70 -2.98
C ASP A 84 28.49 7.74 -1.77
N HIS A 85 27.32 7.66 -1.15
CA HIS A 85 27.08 6.87 0.05
C HIS A 85 25.74 6.15 0.00
N THR A 86 25.69 4.91 0.46
CA THR A 86 24.47 4.14 0.63
C THR A 86 24.30 3.75 2.10
N TYR A 87 23.12 3.97 2.62
CA TYR A 87 22.72 3.60 3.98
C TYR A 87 21.53 2.66 3.94
N GLU A 88 21.54 1.65 4.79
CA GLU A 88 20.45 0.69 4.89
C GLU A 88 19.71 0.83 6.22
N LEU A 89 18.38 0.78 6.16
CA LEU A 89 17.54 0.69 7.34
C LEU A 89 17.29 -0.77 7.68
N THR A 90 18.04 -1.30 8.63
CA THR A 90 18.01 -2.72 9.02
C THR A 90 17.01 -3.05 10.12
N THR A 91 16.31 -2.04 10.67
CA THR A 91 15.30 -2.22 11.71
C THR A 91 13.91 -1.90 11.18
N ASN A 92 13.02 -2.88 11.22
CA ASN A 92 11.59 -2.69 10.96
C ASN A 92 10.89 -2.19 12.23
N TRP A 93 10.40 -0.94 12.18
CA TRP A 93 9.71 -0.28 13.29
C TRP A 93 8.19 -0.51 13.29
N ARG A 94 7.67 -1.09 12.22
CA ARG A 94 6.22 -1.26 12.00
C ARG A 94 5.71 -2.60 12.51
N SER A 95 6.43 -3.67 12.19
CA SER A 95 5.94 -5.05 12.36
C SER A 95 6.56 -5.73 13.58
N ASP A 96 5.82 -6.70 14.14
CA ASP A 96 6.33 -7.59 15.16
C ASP A 96 7.31 -8.61 14.59
N GLN A 97 8.21 -9.15 15.41
CA GLN A 97 9.22 -10.12 14.98
C GLN A 97 8.62 -11.30 14.20
N GLY A 98 7.51 -11.86 14.66
CA GLY A 98 6.87 -12.98 13.95
C GLY A 98 6.34 -12.65 12.55
N ILE A 99 6.00 -11.38 12.27
CA ILE A 99 5.68 -10.94 10.89
C ILE A 99 6.96 -10.87 10.06
N VAL A 100 8.02 -10.27 10.61
CA VAL A 100 9.32 -10.15 9.94
C VAL A 100 9.87 -11.54 9.59
N ASP A 101 9.84 -12.48 10.55
CA ASP A 101 10.30 -13.86 10.35
C ASP A 101 9.49 -14.58 9.28
N GLY A 102 8.16 -14.39 9.26
CA GLY A 102 7.29 -15.00 8.27
C GLY A 102 7.54 -14.47 6.85
N VAL A 103 7.77 -13.17 6.71
CA VAL A 103 8.14 -12.54 5.43
C VAL A 103 9.53 -13.01 5.00
N ASP A 104 10.49 -13.07 5.91
CA ASP A 104 11.83 -13.57 5.64
C ASP A 104 11.80 -15.03 5.14
N GLN A 105 11.01 -15.90 5.75
CA GLN A 105 10.84 -17.29 5.29
C GLN A 105 10.25 -17.40 3.89
N LEU A 106 9.35 -16.49 3.52
CA LEU A 106 8.72 -16.49 2.20
C LEU A 106 9.67 -15.99 1.09
N PHE A 107 10.55 -15.04 1.40
CA PHE A 107 11.30 -14.31 0.37
C PHE A 107 12.82 -14.50 0.40
N ARG A 108 13.39 -15.09 1.45
CA ARG A 108 14.85 -15.25 1.65
C ARG A 108 15.61 -15.83 0.45
N HIS A 109 14.98 -16.65 -0.36
CA HIS A 109 15.60 -17.31 -1.51
C HIS A 109 14.90 -17.00 -2.83
N THR A 110 14.11 -15.92 -2.86
CA THR A 110 13.40 -15.49 -4.06
C THR A 110 14.11 -14.34 -4.75
N HIS A 111 14.15 -14.37 -6.07
CA HIS A 111 14.51 -13.20 -6.87
C HIS A 111 13.33 -12.27 -6.96
N LEU A 112 13.53 -11.01 -6.59
CA LEU A 112 12.48 -10.00 -6.54
C LEU A 112 12.59 -9.06 -7.74
N GLY A 113 11.95 -9.44 -8.85
CA GLY A 113 11.87 -8.58 -10.03
C GLY A 113 13.16 -8.58 -10.85
N ALA A 114 13.90 -7.46 -10.87
CA ALA A 114 15.10 -7.29 -11.69
C ALA A 114 16.38 -7.81 -11.00
N GLU A 115 17.38 -8.14 -11.80
CA GLU A 115 18.73 -8.45 -11.33
C GLU A 115 19.31 -7.27 -10.51
N GLY A 116 19.92 -7.56 -9.36
CA GLY A 116 20.47 -6.56 -8.46
C GLY A 116 19.50 -6.12 -7.34
N ILE A 117 18.30 -6.71 -7.26
CA ILE A 117 17.39 -6.53 -6.12
C ILE A 117 17.46 -7.77 -5.24
N GLU A 118 18.19 -7.65 -4.15
CA GLU A 118 18.31 -8.72 -3.16
C GLU A 118 17.35 -8.54 -2.01
N PHE A 119 16.84 -9.66 -1.49
CA PHE A 119 16.05 -9.64 -0.27
C PHE A 119 16.99 -9.52 0.94
N THR A 120 16.90 -8.40 1.66
CA THR A 120 17.69 -8.17 2.87
C THR A 120 16.84 -8.46 4.10
N THR A 121 17.35 -9.33 4.96
CA THR A 121 16.73 -9.61 6.27
C THR A 121 16.88 -8.40 7.19
N VAL A 122 15.79 -8.05 7.87
CA VAL A 122 15.76 -6.95 8.85
C VAL A 122 15.36 -7.49 10.23
N SER A 123 15.72 -6.78 11.28
CA SER A 123 15.25 -7.07 12.64
C SER A 123 14.00 -6.25 12.97
N ALA A 124 13.09 -6.82 13.77
CA ALA A 124 11.94 -6.06 14.24
C ALA A 124 12.29 -5.26 15.52
N ARG A 125 11.84 -4.00 15.59
CA ARG A 125 11.88 -3.19 16.81
C ARG A 125 10.99 -3.83 17.90
N HIS A 126 9.85 -4.39 17.50
CA HIS A 126 8.90 -5.05 18.38
C HIS A 126 9.18 -6.56 18.42
N ALA A 127 10.04 -6.97 19.37
CA ALA A 127 10.36 -8.38 19.55
C ALA A 127 9.20 -9.19 20.15
N HIS A 128 8.25 -8.54 20.84
CA HIS A 128 7.06 -9.17 21.40
C HIS A 128 5.89 -9.09 20.44
N ARG A 129 4.97 -10.04 20.61
CA ARG A 129 3.73 -10.07 19.83
C ARG A 129 2.73 -9.08 20.43
N ARG A 130 2.34 -8.06 19.66
CA ARG A 130 1.40 -7.03 20.11
C ARG A 130 -0.06 -7.46 20.02
N LEU A 131 -0.40 -8.30 19.03
CA LEU A 131 -1.72 -8.91 18.92
C LEU A 131 -1.75 -10.23 19.69
N GLN A 132 -2.57 -10.31 20.72
CA GLN A 132 -2.79 -11.50 21.52
C GLN A 132 -4.25 -11.92 21.38
N SER A 133 -4.52 -13.21 21.13
CA SER A 133 -5.88 -13.74 21.03
C SER A 133 -5.95 -15.10 21.68
N THR A 134 -7.06 -15.32 22.39
CA THR A 134 -7.44 -16.61 22.94
C THR A 134 -8.72 -17.06 22.24
N ASP A 135 -8.61 -17.56 21.02
CA ASP A 135 -9.79 -17.99 20.25
C ASP A 135 -10.21 -19.43 20.57
N PRO A 136 -11.42 -19.66 21.10
CA PRO A 136 -11.96 -20.98 21.34
C PRO A 136 -12.58 -21.62 20.07
N HIS A 137 -12.72 -20.86 18.96
CA HIS A 137 -13.38 -21.31 17.74
C HIS A 137 -12.46 -22.05 16.77
N GLY A 138 -11.21 -22.34 17.18
CA GLY A 138 -10.27 -23.14 16.41
C GLY A 138 -9.47 -22.39 15.36
N TYR A 139 -9.51 -21.07 15.34
CA TYR A 139 -8.54 -20.30 14.57
C TYR A 139 -7.20 -20.30 15.28
N ASP A 140 -6.20 -20.82 14.62
CA ASP A 140 -4.82 -20.80 15.15
C ASP A 140 -4.20 -19.41 14.95
N TRP A 141 -4.27 -18.58 15.98
CA TRP A 141 -3.59 -17.30 16.02
C TRP A 141 -2.15 -17.37 16.54
N SER A 142 -1.60 -18.58 16.71
CA SER A 142 -0.22 -18.74 17.21
C SER A 142 0.83 -18.23 16.24
N HIS A 143 0.53 -18.23 14.93
CA HIS A 143 1.41 -17.75 13.88
C HIS A 143 1.03 -16.34 13.43
N SER A 144 2.05 -15.47 13.30
CA SER A 144 1.87 -14.08 12.87
C SER A 144 1.57 -13.95 11.36
N VAL A 145 2.03 -14.91 10.56
CA VAL A 145 1.76 -14.99 9.12
C VAL A 145 1.07 -16.32 8.84
N GLN A 146 -0.06 -16.27 8.14
CA GLN A 146 -0.85 -17.44 7.79
C GLN A 146 -1.21 -17.41 6.31
N ILE A 147 -1.03 -18.52 5.63
CA ILE A 147 -1.49 -18.74 4.26
C ILE A 147 -2.71 -19.66 4.31
N ARG A 148 -3.86 -19.16 3.87
CA ARG A 148 -5.09 -19.92 3.85
C ARG A 148 -5.41 -20.37 2.42
N CYS A 149 -5.51 -21.68 2.22
CA CYS A 149 -5.87 -22.27 0.94
C CYS A 149 -7.32 -22.75 0.97
N ILE A 150 -8.10 -22.38 -0.05
CA ILE A 150 -9.48 -22.84 -0.21
C ILE A 150 -9.53 -23.89 -1.31
N THR A 151 -9.98 -25.09 -0.95
CA THR A 151 -10.16 -26.22 -1.87
C THR A 151 -11.60 -26.68 -1.85
N ALA A 152 -12.07 -27.27 -2.94
CA ALA A 152 -13.35 -27.99 -2.93
C ALA A 152 -13.22 -29.30 -2.14
N SER A 153 -14.27 -29.68 -1.44
CA SER A 153 -14.29 -30.91 -0.61
C SER A 153 -14.07 -32.20 -1.40
N ASP A 154 -14.40 -32.17 -2.69
CA ASP A 154 -14.24 -33.30 -3.64
C ASP A 154 -12.92 -33.22 -4.43
N GLY A 155 -12.04 -32.29 -4.11
CA GLY A 155 -10.78 -32.04 -4.83
C GLY A 155 -10.95 -31.39 -6.20
N SER A 156 -12.16 -31.06 -6.61
CA SER A 156 -12.42 -30.41 -7.90
C SER A 156 -11.92 -28.95 -7.91
N ARG A 157 -11.80 -28.40 -9.10
CA ARG A 157 -11.40 -27.01 -9.30
C ARG A 157 -12.57 -26.07 -8.97
N LEU A 158 -12.36 -25.14 -8.04
CA LEU A 158 -13.33 -24.09 -7.76
C LEU A 158 -13.37 -23.07 -8.92
N SER A 159 -14.56 -22.64 -9.33
CA SER A 159 -14.69 -21.48 -10.21
C SER A 159 -14.24 -20.22 -9.45
N SER A 160 -13.69 -19.23 -10.18
CA SER A 160 -13.22 -17.98 -9.59
C SER A 160 -14.30 -17.27 -8.76
N GLY A 161 -15.54 -17.22 -9.25
CA GLY A 161 -16.66 -16.61 -8.53
C GLY A 161 -16.95 -17.31 -7.20
N ARG A 162 -17.00 -18.66 -7.19
CA ARG A 162 -17.23 -19.45 -5.97
C ARG A 162 -16.07 -19.32 -4.98
N ALA A 163 -14.83 -19.31 -5.47
CA ALA A 163 -13.66 -19.11 -4.62
C ALA A 163 -13.70 -17.71 -3.96
N GLU A 164 -14.01 -16.66 -4.71
CA GLU A 164 -14.16 -15.31 -4.15
C GLU A 164 -15.25 -15.23 -3.07
N ASP A 165 -16.38 -15.92 -3.25
CA ASP A 165 -17.46 -15.92 -2.26
C ASP A 165 -17.06 -16.68 -0.99
N LEU A 166 -16.33 -17.77 -1.13
CA LEU A 166 -15.79 -18.52 0.02
C LEU A 166 -14.72 -17.70 0.76
N ILE A 167 -13.82 -17.01 0.03
CA ILE A 167 -12.82 -16.11 0.62
C ILE A 167 -13.52 -14.99 1.40
N ALA A 168 -14.54 -14.37 0.82
CA ALA A 168 -15.26 -13.28 1.49
C ALA A 168 -15.91 -13.74 2.80
N LYS A 169 -16.51 -14.93 2.80
CA LYS A 169 -17.09 -15.53 4.02
C LYS A 169 -16.04 -15.88 5.06
N ASP A 170 -14.92 -16.48 4.64
CA ASP A 170 -13.82 -16.81 5.55
C ASP A 170 -13.20 -15.56 6.19
N VAL A 171 -12.94 -14.52 5.40
CA VAL A 171 -12.46 -13.23 5.92
C VAL A 171 -13.46 -12.62 6.91
N GLY A 172 -14.75 -12.65 6.59
CA GLY A 172 -15.81 -12.19 7.50
C GLY A 172 -15.82 -12.94 8.82
N ALA A 173 -15.74 -14.27 8.78
CA ALA A 173 -15.71 -15.12 9.96
C ALA A 173 -14.46 -14.84 10.83
N GLN A 174 -13.28 -14.70 10.22
CA GLN A 174 -12.06 -14.38 10.95
C GLN A 174 -12.14 -13.01 11.62
N ILE A 175 -12.59 -11.97 10.91
CA ILE A 175 -12.74 -10.63 11.49
C ILE A 175 -13.72 -10.64 12.65
N THR A 176 -14.83 -11.39 12.55
CA THR A 176 -15.77 -11.54 13.65
C THR A 176 -15.12 -12.20 14.86
N ALA A 177 -14.37 -13.28 14.66
CA ALA A 177 -13.67 -13.96 15.72
C ALA A 177 -12.59 -13.07 16.38
N MET A 178 -11.91 -12.21 15.59
CA MET A 178 -10.95 -11.25 16.12
C MET A 178 -11.60 -10.13 16.94
N LEU A 179 -12.83 -9.75 16.61
CA LEU A 179 -13.56 -8.65 17.26
C LEU A 179 -14.51 -9.10 18.39
N ASP A 180 -14.51 -10.35 18.78
CA ASP A 180 -15.38 -10.90 19.83
C ASP A 180 -15.00 -10.48 21.27
N GLY A 181 -14.00 -9.60 21.41
CA GLY A 181 -13.52 -9.06 22.68
C GLY A 181 -12.36 -9.84 23.30
N ARG A 182 -11.97 -11.00 22.75
CA ARG A 182 -10.88 -11.84 23.25
C ARG A 182 -9.53 -11.48 22.64
N SER A 183 -9.51 -10.81 21.51
CA SER A 183 -8.29 -10.31 20.93
C SER A 183 -7.91 -8.98 21.55
N GLN A 184 -6.67 -8.89 22.01
CA GLN A 184 -6.11 -7.73 22.70
C GLN A 184 -4.94 -7.19 21.92
N TRP A 185 -4.87 -5.87 21.83
CA TRP A 185 -3.76 -5.14 21.24
C TRP A 185 -2.94 -4.47 22.34
N GLN A 186 -1.64 -4.77 22.40
CA GLN A 186 -0.69 -4.17 23.30
C GLN A 186 0.38 -3.41 22.50
N PRO A 187 0.35 -2.06 22.44
CA PRO A 187 1.24 -1.26 21.60
C PRO A 187 2.72 -1.49 21.89
N GLU A 188 3.07 -1.48 23.20
CA GLU A 188 4.42 -1.67 23.71
C GLU A 188 4.44 -2.63 24.88
N LYS A 189 5.55 -3.34 25.06
CA LYS A 189 5.72 -4.26 26.20
C LYS A 189 5.61 -3.49 27.52
N GLY A 190 4.69 -3.94 28.38
CA GLY A 190 4.42 -3.30 29.68
C GLY A 190 3.40 -2.17 29.65
N GLN A 191 2.92 -1.75 28.48
CA GLN A 191 1.78 -0.84 28.39
C GLN A 191 0.44 -1.61 28.53
N PRO A 192 -0.64 -0.93 28.93
CA PRO A 192 -1.96 -1.54 28.99
C PRO A 192 -2.39 -2.07 27.60
N SER A 193 -2.93 -3.28 27.60
CA SER A 193 -3.61 -3.80 26.41
C SER A 193 -5.03 -3.24 26.31
N ARG A 194 -5.55 -3.17 25.09
CA ARG A 194 -6.96 -2.84 24.82
C ARG A 194 -7.58 -3.88 23.90
N PRO A 195 -8.90 -4.03 23.91
CA PRO A 195 -9.58 -4.85 22.92
C PRO A 195 -9.24 -4.41 21.48
N LEU A 196 -9.10 -5.38 20.58
CA LEU A 196 -8.94 -5.11 19.17
C LEU A 196 -10.20 -4.43 18.62
N GLN A 197 -10.03 -3.43 17.78
CA GLN A 197 -11.11 -2.66 17.17
C GLN A 197 -11.13 -2.86 15.65
N ALA A 198 -12.29 -2.66 15.03
CA ALA A 198 -12.43 -2.79 13.58
C ALA A 198 -11.45 -1.89 12.79
N GLY A 199 -11.13 -0.71 13.32
CA GLY A 199 -10.14 0.21 12.73
C GLY A 199 -8.69 -0.28 12.78
N ASP A 200 -8.40 -1.34 13.55
CA ASP A 200 -7.06 -1.95 13.59
C ASP A 200 -6.86 -3.00 12.49
N ILE A 201 -7.91 -3.32 11.72
CA ILE A 201 -7.92 -4.39 10.73
C ILE A 201 -8.01 -3.77 9.32
N ALA A 202 -7.07 -4.11 8.46
CA ALA A 202 -7.10 -3.74 7.05
C ALA A 202 -7.16 -4.99 6.17
N VAL A 203 -8.02 -4.96 5.15
CA VAL A 203 -8.14 -6.02 4.14
C VAL A 203 -7.67 -5.48 2.80
N LEU A 204 -6.54 -5.97 2.32
CA LEU A 204 -5.99 -5.60 1.03
C LEU A 204 -6.55 -6.50 -0.08
N VAL A 205 -7.00 -5.91 -1.16
CA VAL A 205 -7.59 -6.62 -2.29
C VAL A 205 -7.02 -6.13 -3.61
N THR A 206 -6.86 -7.03 -4.58
CA THR A 206 -6.32 -6.72 -5.90
C THR A 206 -7.34 -6.05 -6.84
N ALA A 207 -8.64 -6.13 -6.52
CA ALA A 207 -9.71 -5.56 -7.33
C ALA A 207 -10.88 -5.11 -6.44
N ARG A 208 -11.47 -3.96 -6.78
CA ARG A 208 -12.62 -3.38 -6.06
C ARG A 208 -13.79 -4.36 -5.92
N ARG A 209 -14.09 -5.13 -6.97
CA ARG A 209 -15.16 -6.15 -6.95
C ARG A 209 -14.99 -7.16 -5.81
N ARG A 210 -13.76 -7.61 -5.55
CA ARG A 210 -13.45 -8.53 -4.45
C ARG A 210 -13.69 -7.87 -3.10
N GLY A 211 -13.25 -6.63 -2.95
CA GLY A 211 -13.50 -5.86 -1.73
C GLY A 211 -14.97 -5.62 -1.47
N THR A 212 -15.79 -5.34 -2.51
CA THR A 212 -17.25 -5.21 -2.37
C THR A 212 -17.90 -6.51 -1.87
N LYS A 213 -17.44 -7.68 -2.32
CA LYS A 213 -17.94 -8.97 -1.78
C LYS A 213 -17.64 -9.10 -0.29
N ILE A 214 -16.41 -8.80 0.13
CA ILE A 214 -16.00 -8.84 1.54
C ILE A 214 -16.82 -7.82 2.36
N GLN A 215 -16.95 -6.58 1.87
CA GLN A 215 -17.75 -5.55 2.53
C GLN A 215 -19.22 -5.99 2.72
N ASN A 216 -19.80 -6.65 1.72
CA ASN A 216 -21.16 -7.15 1.82
C ASN A 216 -21.29 -8.29 2.85
N GLU A 217 -20.32 -9.18 2.93
CA GLU A 217 -20.31 -10.23 3.98
C GLU A 217 -20.16 -9.61 5.38
N LEU A 218 -19.24 -8.66 5.54
CA LEU A 218 -19.06 -7.95 6.81
C LEU A 218 -20.33 -7.20 7.23
N ARG A 219 -21.04 -6.56 6.29
CA ARG A 219 -22.31 -5.89 6.57
C ARG A 219 -23.40 -6.85 7.05
N LYS A 220 -23.48 -8.07 6.49
CA LYS A 220 -24.46 -9.10 6.92
C LYS A 220 -24.27 -9.50 8.38
N ILE A 221 -23.05 -9.48 8.88
CA ILE A 221 -22.69 -9.84 10.24
C ILE A 221 -22.58 -8.62 11.19
N GLY A 222 -23.03 -7.44 10.72
CA GLY A 222 -23.06 -6.21 11.54
C GLY A 222 -21.70 -5.54 11.70
N GLN A 223 -20.69 -5.91 10.92
CA GLN A 223 -19.37 -5.30 10.95
C GLN A 223 -19.22 -4.28 9.79
N PRO A 224 -19.25 -2.98 10.04
CA PRO A 224 -19.10 -1.98 9.00
C PRO A 224 -17.66 -1.96 8.46
N ALA A 225 -17.51 -1.88 7.14
CA ALA A 225 -16.25 -1.72 6.49
C ALA A 225 -16.30 -0.59 5.45
N VAL A 226 -15.24 0.17 5.34
CA VAL A 226 -15.10 1.28 4.39
C VAL A 226 -13.99 0.98 3.39
N PHE A 227 -14.19 1.41 2.14
CA PHE A 227 -13.13 1.45 1.18
C PHE A 227 -12.28 2.71 1.37
N THR A 228 -10.97 2.52 1.51
CA THR A 228 -10.00 3.61 1.38
C THR A 228 -9.57 3.69 -0.08
N GLY A 229 -9.90 4.75 -0.77
CA GLY A 229 -9.52 4.97 -2.17
C GLY A 229 -10.42 6.00 -2.83
N SER A 230 -9.96 6.61 -3.90
CA SER A 230 -10.64 7.68 -4.62
C SER A 230 -11.93 7.20 -5.30
N THR A 231 -12.99 7.11 -4.56
CA THR A 231 -14.32 7.25 -5.16
C THR A 231 -14.62 8.74 -5.20
N SER A 232 -14.80 9.27 -6.39
CA SER A 232 -15.37 10.61 -6.53
C SER A 232 -16.67 10.66 -5.73
N VAL A 233 -16.83 11.65 -4.88
CA VAL A 233 -18.09 11.89 -4.16
C VAL A 233 -19.24 11.96 -5.15
N TRP A 234 -18.98 12.47 -6.35
CA TRP A 234 -19.92 12.60 -7.46
C TRP A 234 -20.39 11.27 -8.08
N SER A 235 -19.70 10.17 -7.81
CA SER A 235 -20.14 8.83 -8.23
C SER A 235 -20.87 8.05 -7.14
N SER A 236 -21.23 8.70 -6.05
CA SER A 236 -22.02 8.09 -4.97
C SER A 236 -23.52 8.09 -5.33
N PRO A 237 -24.31 7.10 -4.85
CA PRO A 237 -25.76 7.12 -5.00
C PRO A 237 -26.38 8.43 -4.52
N ALA A 238 -25.93 8.96 -3.38
CA ALA A 238 -26.39 10.22 -2.84
C ALA A 238 -26.13 11.42 -3.77
N ALA A 239 -25.01 11.42 -4.52
CA ALA A 239 -24.74 12.48 -5.49
C ALA A 239 -25.67 12.35 -6.74
N THR A 240 -25.99 11.13 -7.14
CA THR A 240 -26.98 10.88 -8.20
C THR A 240 -28.36 11.34 -7.76
N ASP A 241 -28.83 10.93 -6.58
CA ASP A 241 -30.11 11.36 -6.01
C ASP A 241 -30.20 12.89 -5.89
N PHE A 242 -29.08 13.53 -5.49
CA PHE A 242 -29.02 14.99 -5.39
C PHE A 242 -29.04 15.67 -6.77
N LEU A 243 -28.36 15.10 -7.76
CA LEU A 243 -28.41 15.60 -9.15
C LEU A 243 -29.82 15.47 -9.74
N ASP A 244 -30.49 14.35 -9.49
CA ASP A 244 -31.85 14.11 -9.93
C ASP A 244 -32.83 15.13 -9.28
N LEU A 245 -32.65 15.42 -7.99
CA LEU A 245 -33.40 16.48 -7.31
C LEU A 245 -33.14 17.85 -7.91
N LEU A 246 -31.90 18.22 -8.19
CA LEU A 246 -31.57 19.50 -8.81
C LEU A 246 -32.14 19.59 -10.24
N SER A 247 -32.07 18.51 -11.00
CA SER A 247 -32.63 18.44 -12.35
C SER A 247 -34.15 18.61 -12.35
N ALA A 248 -34.85 17.97 -11.39
CA ALA A 248 -36.29 18.13 -11.22
C ALA A 248 -36.72 19.55 -10.76
N LEU A 249 -35.83 20.26 -10.07
CA LEU A 249 -36.07 21.67 -9.70
C LEU A 249 -35.80 22.63 -10.86
N ASP A 250 -34.85 22.31 -11.73
CA ASP A 250 -34.49 23.14 -12.89
C ASP A 250 -35.50 22.97 -14.05
N ASP A 251 -35.99 21.75 -14.28
CA ASP A 251 -37.02 21.44 -15.26
C ASP A 251 -38.11 20.53 -14.66
N PRO A 252 -39.17 21.09 -14.11
CA PRO A 252 -40.23 20.34 -13.40
C PRO A 252 -41.18 19.62 -14.37
N ASP A 253 -40.65 18.80 -15.28
CA ASP A 253 -41.44 17.91 -16.15
C ASP A 253 -41.97 16.74 -15.29
N PRO A 254 -43.32 16.55 -15.22
CA PRO A 254 -43.92 15.48 -14.41
C PRO A 254 -43.55 14.07 -14.88
N THR A 255 -42.87 13.89 -16.02
CA THR A 255 -42.38 12.59 -16.49
C THR A 255 -41.02 12.18 -15.85
N VAL A 256 -40.33 13.08 -15.18
CA VAL A 256 -39.04 12.83 -14.52
C VAL A 256 -39.22 12.41 -13.06
N ILE A 257 -40.42 12.52 -12.50
CA ILE A 257 -40.76 12.21 -11.09
C ILE A 257 -41.45 10.83 -11.00
N SER A 258 -40.88 9.79 -11.59
CA SER A 258 -41.42 8.43 -11.44
C SER A 258 -40.39 7.45 -10.90
#